data_f17e0ed7284fdf89a8b22292500b098d
#
_entry.id   f17e0ed7284fdf89a8b22292500b098d
#
_cell.length_a   1.000
_cell.length_b   1.000
_cell.length_c   1.000
_cell.angle_alpha   90.00
_cell.angle_beta   90.00
_cell.angle_gamma   90.00
#
_symmetry.space_group_name_H-M   'P 1'
#
loop_
_entity.id
_entity.type
_entity.pdbx_description
1 polymer ?
#
loop_
_entity_poly.entity_id
_entity_poly.type
_entity_poly.pdbx_seq_one_letter_code
_entity_poly.pdbx_strand_id
1 'polypeptide(L)'
;MAKKRAQAMKSRFRSRFLPQVELSSQPDHALIDVITVPRDENSSPWRQLGKRVLWAFGIVVFVTIVVYVDGGGYSEDMSLLDSAYYAAVSLTTVGYGDIVPVSPQARLINLTLITPARLIFLVLLVGATLSVLTDKARRTFQIQNWRKQLRNHTVVIGYGTKGAGAVAALLADDVPSSQIVVIDTNRASLAHAEHHGLVTIFGSGTKQDVLKIAGVEHASSIVVTPSTDDTAVLCCLSVRELAPKAKIVASVRESENRHLLLQSGADSVVTSAETAGRLLGLATVTPTVVEMMEDLLSPNEGFSVAERAVREFEVGSNPRHLADIVLAAVSYTHLT
;
A
#
# COMPACT_ATOMS: atom_id res chain seq x y z
N MET A 1 -9.21 16.61 -55.34
CA MET A 1 -8.56 17.62 -54.46
C MET A 1 -9.27 17.87 -53.14
N ALA A 2 -10.59 17.72 -53.03
CA ALA A 2 -11.37 17.99 -51.81
C ALA A 2 -11.08 17.01 -50.62
N LYS A 3 -10.88 15.69 -50.86
CA LYS A 3 -10.58 14.71 -49.79
C LYS A 3 -9.24 14.92 -49.06
N LYS A 4 -8.20 15.40 -49.75
CA LYS A 4 -6.91 15.73 -49.13
C LYS A 4 -6.97 16.98 -48.24
N ARG A 5 -7.81 17.98 -48.59
CA ARG A 5 -8.02 19.17 -47.76
C ARG A 5 -8.82 18.88 -46.48
N ALA A 6 -9.77 17.96 -46.51
CA ALA A 6 -10.54 17.54 -45.35
C ALA A 6 -9.71 16.73 -44.33
N GLN A 7 -8.77 15.90 -44.79
CA GLN A 7 -7.85 15.18 -43.92
C GLN A 7 -6.79 16.11 -43.27
N ALA A 8 -6.27 17.07 -44.01
CA ALA A 8 -5.34 18.07 -43.47
C ALA A 8 -5.99 19.03 -42.48
N MET A 9 -7.29 19.30 -42.62
CA MET A 9 -8.04 20.13 -41.67
C MET A 9 -8.39 19.37 -40.39
N LYS A 10 -8.68 18.05 -40.45
CA LYS A 10 -8.87 17.19 -39.28
C LYS A 10 -7.57 16.99 -38.47
N SER A 11 -6.42 16.90 -39.12
CA SER A 11 -5.14 16.78 -38.42
C SER A 11 -4.71 18.09 -37.71
N ARG A 12 -5.02 19.25 -38.30
CA ARG A 12 -4.74 20.57 -37.69
C ARG A 12 -5.69 20.92 -36.54
N PHE A 13 -6.92 20.36 -36.50
CA PHE A 13 -7.86 20.61 -35.41
C PHE A 13 -7.56 19.73 -34.19
N ARG A 14 -6.93 18.56 -34.39
CA ARG A 14 -6.56 17.64 -33.31
C ARG A 14 -5.34 18.07 -32.49
N SER A 15 -4.50 18.95 -33.02
CA SER A 15 -3.27 19.41 -32.37
C SER A 15 -3.41 20.72 -31.58
N ARG A 16 -4.60 21.36 -31.57
CA ARG A 16 -4.72 22.72 -31.03
C ARG A 16 -5.52 22.83 -29.69
N PHE A 17 -6.07 21.72 -29.18
CA PHE A 17 -6.97 21.78 -28.01
C PHE A 17 -6.69 20.80 -26.88
N LEU A 18 -5.58 20.08 -26.90
CA LEU A 18 -5.14 19.34 -25.72
C LEU A 18 -3.65 19.63 -25.52
N PRO A 19 -3.26 20.32 -24.46
CA PRO A 19 -1.89 20.23 -24.00
C PRO A 19 -1.66 18.76 -23.66
N GLN A 20 -0.88 18.05 -24.48
CA GLN A 20 -0.28 16.78 -24.09
C GLN A 20 0.70 17.13 -22.97
N VAL A 21 0.21 17.13 -21.74
CA VAL A 21 1.08 17.01 -20.58
C VAL A 21 1.62 15.60 -20.66
N GLU A 22 2.83 15.45 -21.19
CA GLU A 22 3.63 14.24 -21.10
C GLU A 22 3.90 13.99 -19.62
N LEU A 23 3.08 13.15 -18.98
CA LEU A 23 3.23 12.73 -17.59
C LEU A 23 4.41 11.75 -17.38
N SER A 24 5.19 11.47 -18.43
CA SER A 24 6.47 10.78 -18.29
C SER A 24 7.53 11.60 -17.54
N SER A 25 7.27 12.87 -17.25
CA SER A 25 8.18 13.80 -16.56
C SER A 25 7.64 14.35 -15.24
N GLN A 26 6.60 13.77 -14.65
CA GLN A 26 6.30 14.15 -13.26
C GLN A 26 7.42 13.64 -12.36
N PRO A 27 8.05 14.52 -11.56
CA PRO A 27 9.10 14.10 -10.65
C PRO A 27 8.53 13.05 -9.68
N ASP A 28 9.30 11.99 -9.43
CA ASP A 28 8.95 10.85 -8.54
C ASP A 28 8.40 11.28 -7.16
N HIS A 29 8.60 12.53 -6.77
CA HIS A 29 8.08 13.13 -5.55
C HIS A 29 6.55 13.31 -5.53
N ALA A 30 5.91 13.43 -6.69
CA ALA A 30 4.44 13.56 -6.78
C ALA A 30 3.73 12.21 -6.54
N LEU A 31 4.42 11.11 -6.72
CA LEU A 31 3.87 9.76 -6.53
C LEU A 31 3.80 9.36 -5.05
N ILE A 32 4.61 9.98 -4.18
CA ILE A 32 4.69 9.64 -2.75
C ILE A 32 3.38 9.96 -2.02
N ASP A 33 2.66 11.00 -2.45
CA ASP A 33 1.38 11.40 -1.83
C ASP A 33 0.17 10.63 -2.40
N VAL A 34 0.37 9.87 -3.48
CA VAL A 34 -0.69 9.17 -4.22
C VAL A 34 -0.69 7.67 -3.91
N ILE A 35 0.48 7.07 -3.67
CA ILE A 35 0.63 5.62 -3.47
C ILE A 35 1.04 5.35 -2.03
N THR A 36 0.25 4.52 -1.33
CA THR A 36 0.65 3.96 -0.03
C THR A 36 0.87 2.45 -0.20
N VAL A 37 2.13 2.04 0.00
CA VAL A 37 2.50 0.62 0.09
C VAL A 37 2.46 0.24 1.57
N PRO A 38 1.82 -0.89 1.94
CA PRO A 38 1.73 -1.34 3.32
C PRO A 38 3.10 -1.37 3.99
N ARG A 39 3.13 -0.91 5.22
CA ARG A 39 4.34 -0.83 6.03
C ARG A 39 4.32 -1.94 7.07
N ASP A 40 5.43 -2.63 7.23
CA ASP A 40 5.63 -3.42 8.44
C ASP A 40 5.47 -2.48 9.64
N GLU A 41 4.46 -2.71 10.47
CA GLU A 41 4.05 -1.85 11.60
C GLU A 41 5.17 -1.58 12.62
N ASN A 42 6.25 -2.35 12.58
CA ASN A 42 7.34 -2.30 13.55
C ASN A 42 8.36 -1.16 13.37
N SER A 43 8.20 -0.26 12.40
CA SER A 43 9.21 0.76 12.10
C SER A 43 8.68 2.19 12.01
N SER A 44 7.99 2.67 13.05
CA SER A 44 7.72 4.13 13.14
C SER A 44 9.05 4.89 13.24
N PRO A 45 9.43 5.74 12.24
CA PRO A 45 10.69 6.48 12.25
C PRO A 45 10.80 7.40 13.45
N TRP A 46 9.69 7.92 13.96
CA TRP A 46 9.63 8.76 15.14
C TRP A 46 10.03 8.02 16.41
N ARG A 47 9.67 6.73 16.55
CA ARG A 47 10.10 5.90 17.70
C ARG A 47 11.60 5.61 17.65
N GLN A 48 12.15 5.38 16.46
CA GLN A 48 13.60 5.15 16.29
C GLN A 48 14.38 6.43 16.53
N LEU A 49 13.90 7.58 16.01
CA LEU A 49 14.49 8.90 16.26
C LEU A 49 14.44 9.23 17.76
N GLY A 50 13.29 9.05 18.41
CA GLY A 50 13.12 9.29 19.84
C GLY A 50 14.08 8.44 20.71
N LYS A 51 14.27 7.16 20.37
CA LYS A 51 15.25 6.30 21.04
C LYS A 51 16.69 6.82 20.89
N ARG A 52 17.08 7.24 19.67
CA ARG A 52 18.43 7.76 19.42
C ARG A 52 18.69 9.07 20.17
N VAL A 53 17.72 9.99 20.18
CA VAL A 53 17.80 11.25 20.95
C VAL A 53 17.89 10.95 22.45
N LEU A 54 17.11 10.00 22.95
CA LEU A 54 17.18 9.60 24.35
C LEU A 54 18.54 9.01 24.72
N TRP A 55 19.12 8.17 23.87
CA TRP A 55 20.47 7.62 24.06
C TRP A 55 21.53 8.71 24.00
N ALA A 56 21.45 9.65 23.07
CA ALA A 56 22.36 10.78 22.97
C ALA A 56 22.30 11.64 24.25
N PHE A 57 21.11 11.95 24.75
CA PHE A 57 20.93 12.65 26.01
C PHE A 57 21.47 11.86 27.19
N GLY A 58 21.25 10.55 27.23
CA GLY A 58 21.83 9.66 28.26
C GLY A 58 23.34 9.70 28.30
N ILE A 59 24.02 9.77 27.13
CA ILE A 59 25.48 9.91 27.05
C ILE A 59 25.94 11.26 27.64
N VAL A 60 25.25 12.37 27.34
CA VAL A 60 25.54 13.67 27.89
C VAL A 60 25.45 13.64 29.41
N VAL A 61 24.37 13.13 29.97
CA VAL A 61 24.17 13.00 31.43
C VAL A 61 25.25 12.10 32.05
N PHE A 62 25.53 10.97 31.40
CA PHE A 62 26.58 10.04 31.88
C PHE A 62 27.95 10.71 31.96
N VAL A 63 28.39 11.39 30.89
CA VAL A 63 29.68 12.11 30.89
C VAL A 63 29.69 13.25 31.91
N THR A 64 28.60 13.99 32.06
CA THR A 64 28.44 15.02 33.09
C THR A 64 28.70 14.45 34.49
N ILE A 65 28.08 13.32 34.82
CA ILE A 65 28.26 12.65 36.12
C ILE A 65 29.72 12.22 36.32
N VAL A 66 30.33 11.59 35.30
CA VAL A 66 31.73 11.14 35.37
C VAL A 66 32.67 12.30 35.63
N VAL A 67 32.51 13.42 34.93
CA VAL A 67 33.33 14.62 35.07
C VAL A 67 33.09 15.29 36.42
N TYR A 68 31.86 15.36 36.90
CA TYR A 68 31.51 15.91 38.19
C TYR A 68 32.12 15.12 39.34
N VAL A 69 32.14 13.79 39.28
CA VAL A 69 32.74 12.92 40.30
C VAL A 69 34.26 13.04 40.32
N ASP A 70 34.92 13.24 39.17
CA ASP A 70 36.38 13.44 39.05
C ASP A 70 36.78 14.91 39.10
N GLY A 71 35.93 15.81 39.63
CA GLY A 71 36.02 17.26 39.52
C GLY A 71 37.37 17.89 39.90
N GLY A 72 38.14 17.30 40.82
CA GLY A 72 39.49 17.77 41.20
C GLY A 72 40.58 17.45 40.17
N GLY A 73 40.27 16.75 39.09
CA GLY A 73 41.23 16.38 38.04
C GLY A 73 41.34 17.37 36.88
N TYR A 74 40.55 18.43 36.89
CA TYR A 74 40.46 19.43 35.80
C TYR A 74 41.12 20.76 36.19
N SER A 75 41.27 21.68 35.23
CA SER A 75 41.93 22.98 35.40
C SER A 75 41.21 23.94 36.36
N GLU A 76 39.94 23.71 36.62
CA GLU A 76 39.11 24.50 37.54
C GLU A 76 38.28 23.57 38.43
N ASP A 77 37.76 24.09 39.56
CA ASP A 77 36.85 23.36 40.43
C ASP A 77 35.51 23.14 39.70
N MET A 78 35.18 21.88 39.47
CA MET A 78 34.06 21.51 38.62
C MET A 78 32.71 21.56 39.34
N SER A 79 31.95 22.63 39.13
CA SER A 79 30.53 22.61 39.47
C SER A 79 29.73 21.67 38.58
N LEU A 80 28.50 21.37 38.97
CA LEU A 80 27.61 20.56 38.13
C LEU A 80 27.38 21.23 36.75
N LEU A 81 27.30 22.56 36.73
CA LEU A 81 27.11 23.33 35.48
C LEU A 81 28.35 23.25 34.59
N ASP A 82 29.54 23.40 35.16
CA ASP A 82 30.81 23.34 34.42
C ASP A 82 31.05 21.92 33.87
N SER A 83 30.67 20.88 34.64
CA SER A 83 30.73 19.50 34.21
C SER A 83 29.78 19.23 33.05
N ALA A 84 28.56 19.77 33.06
CA ALA A 84 27.59 19.67 31.97
C ALA A 84 28.07 20.45 30.74
N TYR A 85 28.62 21.63 30.94
CA TYR A 85 29.22 22.44 29.88
C TYR A 85 30.39 21.70 29.22
N TYR A 86 31.33 21.18 30.00
CA TYR A 86 32.44 20.38 29.50
C TYR A 86 31.98 19.15 28.73
N ALA A 87 31.01 18.43 29.26
CA ALA A 87 30.42 17.26 28.57
C ALA A 87 29.82 17.65 27.21
N ALA A 88 29.04 18.73 27.17
CA ALA A 88 28.41 19.20 25.94
C ALA A 88 29.46 19.64 24.90
N VAL A 89 30.43 20.47 25.28
CA VAL A 89 31.50 21.00 24.43
C VAL A 89 32.40 19.86 23.93
N SER A 90 32.73 18.90 24.80
CA SER A 90 33.55 17.74 24.44
C SER A 90 32.85 16.77 23.53
N LEU A 91 31.60 16.39 23.81
CA LEU A 91 30.84 15.43 23.00
C LEU A 91 30.47 15.99 21.62
N THR A 92 30.18 17.29 21.51
CA THR A 92 29.94 17.96 20.23
C THR A 92 31.20 18.24 19.42
N THR A 93 32.37 17.89 19.94
CA THR A 93 33.70 18.10 19.32
C THR A 93 34.09 19.56 19.10
N VAL A 94 33.48 20.51 19.81
CA VAL A 94 33.82 21.92 19.74
C VAL A 94 35.18 22.15 20.44
N GLY A 95 35.33 21.76 21.73
CA GLY A 95 36.59 21.75 22.48
C GLY A 95 37.24 23.12 22.60
N TYR A 96 36.61 24.08 23.28
CA TYR A 96 37.18 25.41 23.47
C TYR A 96 38.52 25.40 24.17
N GLY A 97 38.79 24.38 25.01
CA GLY A 97 40.06 24.26 25.71
C GLY A 97 40.18 25.13 26.98
N ASP A 98 39.08 25.70 27.40
CA ASP A 98 38.93 26.48 28.63
C ASP A 98 38.98 25.56 29.88
N ILE A 99 38.30 24.43 29.83
CA ILE A 99 38.37 23.38 30.84
C ILE A 99 39.12 22.18 30.24
N VAL A 100 40.21 21.74 30.91
CA VAL A 100 41.06 20.64 30.43
C VAL A 100 41.42 19.68 31.57
N PRO A 101 41.58 18.36 31.29
CA PRO A 101 42.04 17.38 32.27
C PRO A 101 43.54 17.60 32.56
N VAL A 102 43.87 17.88 33.79
CA VAL A 102 45.25 18.12 34.25
C VAL A 102 45.85 16.92 34.97
N SER A 103 45.06 16.19 35.74
CA SER A 103 45.55 15.01 36.47
C SER A 103 45.74 13.80 35.54
N PRO A 104 46.70 12.89 35.84
CA PRO A 104 46.84 11.64 35.08
C PRO A 104 45.56 10.78 35.05
N GLN A 105 44.79 10.78 36.16
CA GLN A 105 43.52 10.05 36.28
C GLN A 105 42.47 10.65 35.34
N ALA A 106 42.27 11.97 35.36
CA ALA A 106 41.31 12.63 34.46
C ALA A 106 41.67 12.43 32.99
N ARG A 107 42.96 12.44 32.64
CA ARG A 107 43.43 12.13 31.27
C ARG A 107 43.11 10.70 30.87
N LEU A 108 43.30 9.74 31.78
CA LEU A 108 42.94 8.33 31.52
C LEU A 108 41.43 8.16 31.31
N ILE A 109 40.62 8.79 32.15
CA ILE A 109 39.16 8.80 32.02
C ILE A 109 38.74 9.41 30.68
N ASN A 110 39.34 10.54 30.29
CA ASN A 110 39.06 11.15 29.00
C ASN A 110 39.42 10.25 27.83
N LEU A 111 40.57 9.57 27.87
CA LEU A 111 41.03 8.69 26.82
C LEU A 111 40.13 7.44 26.68
N THR A 112 39.82 6.77 27.81
CA THR A 112 39.17 5.45 27.80
C THR A 112 37.64 5.51 27.82
N LEU A 113 37.06 6.59 28.37
CA LEU A 113 35.62 6.69 28.56
C LEU A 113 35.00 7.81 27.72
N ILE A 114 35.51 9.06 27.85
CA ILE A 114 34.90 10.22 27.18
C ILE A 114 35.17 10.21 25.68
N THR A 115 36.34 9.81 25.21
CA THR A 115 36.63 9.74 23.78
C THR A 115 35.80 8.70 23.05
N PRO A 116 35.62 7.45 23.53
CA PRO A 116 34.66 6.52 22.92
C PRO A 116 33.21 7.00 22.98
N ALA A 117 32.80 7.60 24.13
CA ALA A 117 31.46 8.17 24.28
C ALA A 117 31.19 9.28 23.25
N ARG A 118 32.17 10.12 22.95
CA ARG A 118 32.13 11.15 21.89
C ARG A 118 31.89 10.53 20.53
N LEU A 119 32.59 9.45 20.15
CA LEU A 119 32.41 8.77 18.87
C LEU A 119 31.02 8.17 18.76
N ILE A 120 30.51 7.53 19.81
CA ILE A 120 29.15 6.97 19.85
C ILE A 120 28.13 8.10 19.74
N PHE A 121 28.29 9.20 20.46
CA PHE A 121 27.40 10.36 20.38
C PHE A 121 27.34 10.93 18.96
N LEU A 122 28.48 11.08 18.29
CA LEU A 122 28.56 11.57 16.91
C LEU A 122 27.86 10.65 15.94
N VAL A 123 28.07 9.33 16.05
CA VAL A 123 27.39 8.32 15.21
C VAL A 123 25.87 8.37 15.41
N LEU A 124 25.40 8.52 16.66
CA LEU A 124 23.96 8.65 16.95
C LEU A 124 23.39 9.94 16.34
N LEU A 125 24.09 11.05 16.43
CA LEU A 125 23.66 12.36 15.91
C LEU A 125 23.60 12.34 14.37
N VAL A 126 24.66 11.90 13.70
CA VAL A 126 24.74 11.78 12.24
C VAL A 126 23.71 10.75 11.74
N GLY A 127 23.59 9.61 12.42
CA GLY A 127 22.62 8.57 12.07
C GLY A 127 21.17 9.02 12.22
N ALA A 128 20.87 9.91 13.19
CA ALA A 128 19.54 10.51 13.32
C ALA A 128 19.21 11.42 12.14
N THR A 129 20.15 12.27 11.74
CA THR A 129 19.98 13.20 10.61
C THR A 129 19.86 12.43 9.29
N LEU A 130 20.70 11.42 9.07
CA LEU A 130 20.71 10.61 7.85
C LEU A 130 19.42 9.80 7.70
N SER A 131 18.83 9.30 8.80
CA SER A 131 17.58 8.52 8.72
C SER A 131 16.40 9.35 8.20
N VAL A 132 16.33 10.64 8.55
CA VAL A 132 15.28 11.54 8.05
C VAL A 132 15.43 11.79 6.53
N LEU A 133 16.66 11.95 6.07
CA LEU A 133 16.97 12.20 4.65
C LEU A 133 16.72 10.94 3.78
N THR A 134 17.09 9.77 4.30
CA THR A 134 16.96 8.51 3.53
C THR A 134 15.54 7.96 3.50
N ASP A 135 14.65 8.33 4.43
CA ASP A 135 13.26 7.83 4.42
C ASP A 135 12.50 8.21 3.14
N LYS A 136 12.70 9.41 2.60
CA LYS A 136 12.08 9.82 1.32
C LYS A 136 12.64 9.00 0.14
N ALA A 137 13.96 8.87 0.06
CA ALA A 137 14.60 8.09 -1.01
C ALA A 137 14.18 6.62 -0.94
N ARG A 138 14.12 6.03 0.26
CA ARG A 138 13.70 4.64 0.47
C ARG A 138 12.26 4.38 0.03
N ARG A 139 11.34 5.32 0.30
CA ARG A 139 9.95 5.23 -0.19
C ARG A 139 9.87 5.23 -1.71
N THR A 140 10.60 6.13 -2.37
CA THR A 140 10.65 6.19 -3.83
C THR A 140 11.17 4.87 -4.41
N PHE A 141 12.24 4.31 -3.84
CA PHE A 141 12.78 3.00 -4.26
C PHE A 141 11.80 1.85 -4.01
N GLN A 142 11.08 1.85 -2.88
CA GLN A 142 10.08 0.82 -2.59
C GLN A 142 8.93 0.87 -3.60
N ILE A 143 8.41 2.06 -3.91
CA ILE A 143 7.34 2.24 -4.91
C ILE A 143 7.82 1.81 -6.30
N GLN A 144 9.03 2.18 -6.72
CA GLN A 144 9.59 1.77 -8.01
C GLN A 144 9.80 0.26 -8.11
N ASN A 145 10.34 -0.37 -7.06
CA ASN A 145 10.53 -1.83 -7.03
C ASN A 145 9.19 -2.57 -7.03
N TRP A 146 8.23 -2.09 -6.23
CA TRP A 146 6.89 -2.64 -6.21
C TRP A 146 6.24 -2.57 -7.61
N ARG A 147 6.29 -1.42 -8.30
CA ARG A 147 5.77 -1.27 -9.66
C ARG A 147 6.41 -2.24 -10.66
N LYS A 148 7.71 -2.50 -10.55
CA LYS A 148 8.40 -3.45 -11.44
C LYS A 148 7.97 -4.90 -11.20
N GLN A 149 7.55 -5.24 -10.00
CA GLN A 149 7.09 -6.59 -9.61
C GLN A 149 5.60 -6.81 -9.85
N LEU A 150 4.82 -5.75 -10.09
CA LEU A 150 3.40 -5.82 -10.38
C LEU A 150 3.14 -6.49 -11.73
N ARG A 151 2.83 -7.78 -11.66
CA ARG A 151 2.36 -8.59 -12.79
C ARG A 151 1.28 -9.55 -12.33
N ASN A 152 0.26 -9.73 -13.15
CA ASN A 152 -0.87 -10.63 -12.86
C ASN A 152 -1.62 -10.30 -11.56
N HIS A 153 -1.60 -9.03 -11.15
CA HIS A 153 -2.28 -8.54 -9.96
C HIS A 153 -3.73 -8.17 -10.24
N THR A 154 -4.51 -7.97 -9.18
CA THR A 154 -5.90 -7.52 -9.25
C THR A 154 -5.99 -6.05 -8.87
N VAL A 155 -6.67 -5.26 -9.68
CA VAL A 155 -6.96 -3.85 -9.39
C VAL A 155 -8.42 -3.69 -9.02
N VAL A 156 -8.69 -3.07 -7.86
CA VAL A 156 -10.06 -2.77 -7.39
C VAL A 156 -10.28 -1.27 -7.44
N ILE A 157 -11.20 -0.83 -8.28
CA ILE A 157 -11.56 0.57 -8.48
C ILE A 157 -12.84 0.87 -7.70
N GLY A 158 -12.71 1.65 -6.62
CA GLY A 158 -13.78 1.91 -5.65
C GLY A 158 -13.73 0.96 -4.46
N TYR A 159 -13.41 1.48 -3.26
CA TYR A 159 -13.33 0.73 -2.01
C TYR A 159 -14.43 1.14 -1.03
N GLY A 160 -15.65 1.17 -1.54
CA GLY A 160 -16.87 1.22 -0.72
C GLY A 160 -17.27 -0.18 -0.26
N THR A 161 -18.52 -0.36 0.19
CA THR A 161 -19.04 -1.65 0.66
C THR A 161 -18.85 -2.78 -0.35
N LYS A 162 -19.09 -2.49 -1.66
CA LYS A 162 -18.94 -3.49 -2.73
C LYS A 162 -17.47 -3.88 -2.96
N GLY A 163 -16.59 -2.87 -3.04
CA GLY A 163 -15.16 -3.09 -3.25
C GLY A 163 -14.49 -3.80 -2.06
N ALA A 164 -14.86 -3.43 -0.84
CA ALA A 164 -14.38 -4.11 0.35
C ALA A 164 -14.82 -5.58 0.41
N GLY A 165 -16.08 -5.87 0.05
CA GLY A 165 -16.58 -7.25 -0.07
C GLY A 165 -15.85 -8.06 -1.15
N ALA A 166 -15.59 -7.44 -2.32
CA ALA A 166 -14.81 -8.09 -3.38
C ALA A 166 -13.37 -8.41 -2.93
N VAL A 167 -12.72 -7.49 -2.22
CA VAL A 167 -11.37 -7.72 -1.65
C VAL A 167 -11.40 -8.81 -0.58
N ALA A 168 -12.40 -8.81 0.30
CA ALA A 168 -12.54 -9.86 1.31
C ALA A 168 -12.65 -11.26 0.67
N ALA A 169 -13.44 -11.39 -0.40
CA ALA A 169 -13.55 -12.63 -1.15
C ALA A 169 -12.23 -13.04 -1.82
N LEU A 170 -11.47 -12.09 -2.39
CA LEU A 170 -10.15 -12.36 -2.98
C LEU A 170 -9.13 -12.82 -1.94
N LEU A 171 -9.12 -12.19 -0.76
CA LEU A 171 -8.23 -12.59 0.34
C LEU A 171 -8.58 -13.97 0.90
N ALA A 172 -9.87 -14.30 0.93
CA ALA A 172 -10.35 -15.62 1.36
C ALA A 172 -10.02 -16.73 0.34
N ASP A 173 -9.85 -16.38 -0.95
CA ASP A 173 -9.36 -17.25 -2.02
C ASP A 173 -7.82 -17.26 -2.15
N ASP A 174 -7.12 -16.98 -1.04
CA ASP A 174 -5.65 -16.99 -0.92
C ASP A 174 -4.91 -16.03 -1.87
N VAL A 175 -5.59 -15.00 -2.43
CA VAL A 175 -4.91 -13.96 -3.21
C VAL A 175 -4.07 -13.08 -2.25
N PRO A 176 -2.74 -13.00 -2.41
CA PRO A 176 -1.91 -12.21 -1.50
C PRO A 176 -2.31 -10.72 -1.50
N SER A 177 -2.40 -10.11 -0.32
CA SER A 177 -2.73 -8.67 -0.20
C SER A 177 -1.79 -7.77 -1.00
N SER A 178 -0.52 -8.17 -1.17
CA SER A 178 0.49 -7.48 -1.99
C SER A 178 0.18 -7.47 -3.49
N GLN A 179 -0.70 -8.37 -3.96
CA GLN A 179 -1.16 -8.46 -5.35
C GLN A 179 -2.53 -7.79 -5.56
N ILE A 180 -3.07 -7.14 -4.55
CA ILE A 180 -4.32 -6.38 -4.65
C ILE A 180 -4.02 -4.90 -4.55
N VAL A 181 -4.39 -4.15 -5.58
CA VAL A 181 -4.23 -2.69 -5.66
C VAL A 181 -5.59 -2.02 -5.60
N VAL A 182 -5.78 -1.13 -4.67
CA VAL A 182 -7.06 -0.42 -4.46
C VAL A 182 -6.93 1.03 -4.92
N ILE A 183 -7.86 1.48 -5.75
CA ILE A 183 -7.98 2.87 -6.18
C ILE A 183 -9.27 3.46 -5.61
N ASP A 184 -9.19 4.56 -4.89
CA ASP A 184 -10.37 5.30 -4.43
C ASP A 184 -10.08 6.81 -4.34
N THR A 185 -11.14 7.62 -4.40
CA THR A 185 -11.09 9.06 -4.17
C THR A 185 -11.33 9.44 -2.71
N ASN A 186 -11.73 8.49 -1.87
CA ASN A 186 -11.99 8.68 -0.45
C ASN A 186 -10.80 8.20 0.39
N ARG A 187 -10.13 9.13 1.07
CA ARG A 187 -8.98 8.81 1.94
C ARG A 187 -9.34 7.93 3.14
N ALA A 188 -10.56 8.04 3.67
CA ALA A 188 -11.00 7.20 4.78
C ALA A 188 -11.15 5.73 4.34
N SER A 189 -11.71 5.48 3.15
CA SER A 189 -11.78 4.15 2.55
C SER A 189 -10.39 3.56 2.31
N LEU A 190 -9.45 4.36 1.80
CA LEU A 190 -8.07 3.93 1.58
C LEU A 190 -7.35 3.61 2.89
N ALA A 191 -7.52 4.43 3.94
CA ALA A 191 -6.95 4.13 5.25
C ALA A 191 -7.45 2.79 5.81
N HIS A 192 -8.73 2.45 5.60
CA HIS A 192 -9.27 1.15 5.96
C HIS A 192 -8.62 0.01 5.15
N ALA A 193 -8.42 0.20 3.85
CA ALA A 193 -7.73 -0.77 2.99
C ALA A 193 -6.25 -0.97 3.42
N GLU A 194 -5.56 0.09 3.84
CA GLU A 194 -4.18 0.04 4.36
C GLU A 194 -4.07 -0.81 5.61
N HIS A 195 -5.04 -0.75 6.53
CA HIS A 195 -5.09 -1.61 7.73
C HIS A 195 -5.18 -3.11 7.39
N HIS A 196 -5.73 -3.46 6.23
CA HIS A 196 -5.76 -4.83 5.73
C HIS A 196 -4.48 -5.21 4.92
N GLY A 197 -3.47 -4.36 4.92
CA GLY A 197 -2.21 -4.63 4.23
C GLY A 197 -2.29 -4.51 2.71
N LEU A 198 -3.28 -3.81 2.18
CA LEU A 198 -3.48 -3.60 0.74
C LEU A 198 -2.66 -2.40 0.24
N VAL A 199 -2.27 -2.46 -1.01
CA VAL A 199 -1.66 -1.29 -1.68
C VAL A 199 -2.76 -0.34 -2.12
N THR A 200 -2.63 0.94 -1.75
CA THR A 200 -3.65 1.95 -2.02
C THR A 200 -3.15 3.07 -2.91
N ILE A 201 -4.02 3.55 -3.78
CA ILE A 201 -3.77 4.66 -4.69
C ILE A 201 -4.91 5.67 -4.58
N PHE A 202 -4.58 6.87 -4.15
CA PHE A 202 -5.55 7.97 -4.07
C PHE A 202 -5.75 8.59 -5.45
N GLY A 203 -6.97 8.49 -5.99
CA GLY A 203 -7.31 9.08 -7.28
C GLY A 203 -8.58 8.51 -7.88
N SER A 204 -8.98 9.08 -9.02
CA SER A 204 -10.15 8.60 -9.76
C SER A 204 -9.76 7.52 -10.76
N GLY A 205 -10.45 6.39 -10.75
CA GLY A 205 -10.31 5.30 -11.72
C GLY A 205 -10.74 5.66 -13.16
N THR A 206 -11.27 6.85 -13.38
CA THR A 206 -11.57 7.38 -14.72
C THR A 206 -10.36 8.05 -15.37
N LYS A 207 -9.27 8.30 -14.59
CA LYS A 207 -8.07 8.97 -15.08
C LYS A 207 -7.02 7.96 -15.50
N GLN A 208 -6.58 8.03 -16.74
CA GLN A 208 -5.55 7.13 -17.29
C GLN A 208 -4.25 7.14 -16.49
N ASP A 209 -3.84 8.31 -15.96
CA ASP A 209 -2.62 8.43 -15.17
C ASP A 209 -2.68 7.60 -13.89
N VAL A 210 -3.82 7.64 -13.19
CA VAL A 210 -4.06 6.85 -11.96
C VAL A 210 -4.05 5.36 -12.30
N LEU A 211 -4.69 4.97 -13.40
CA LEU A 211 -4.72 3.59 -13.87
C LEU A 211 -3.31 3.07 -14.26
N LYS A 212 -2.50 3.90 -14.92
CA LYS A 212 -1.10 3.58 -15.23
C LYS A 212 -0.24 3.46 -13.99
N ILE A 213 -0.47 4.30 -12.97
CA ILE A 213 0.21 4.18 -11.67
C ILE A 213 -0.14 2.83 -11.02
N ALA A 214 -1.40 2.38 -11.11
CA ALA A 214 -1.85 1.10 -10.61
C ALA A 214 -1.34 -0.11 -11.44
N GLY A 215 -0.67 0.11 -12.54
CA GLY A 215 -0.15 -0.95 -13.41
C GLY A 215 -1.25 -1.74 -14.12
N VAL A 216 -2.38 -1.12 -14.42
CA VAL A 216 -3.55 -1.75 -15.06
C VAL A 216 -3.17 -2.50 -16.34
N GLU A 217 -2.16 -2.01 -17.08
CA GLU A 217 -1.63 -2.65 -18.31
C GLU A 217 -1.12 -4.09 -18.09
N HIS A 218 -0.74 -4.42 -16.85
CA HIS A 218 -0.18 -5.71 -16.45
C HIS A 218 -1.07 -6.48 -15.47
N ALA A 219 -2.25 -5.95 -15.17
CA ALA A 219 -3.22 -6.60 -14.29
C ALA A 219 -3.87 -7.81 -14.99
N SER A 220 -4.10 -8.88 -14.24
CA SER A 220 -4.87 -10.04 -14.70
C SER A 220 -6.37 -9.80 -14.63
N SER A 221 -6.81 -9.14 -13.57
CA SER A 221 -8.23 -8.87 -13.31
C SER A 221 -8.44 -7.47 -12.74
N ILE A 222 -9.58 -6.89 -13.07
CA ILE A 222 -9.94 -5.54 -12.62
C ILE A 222 -11.40 -5.56 -12.17
N VAL A 223 -11.62 -5.14 -10.92
CA VAL A 223 -12.93 -5.05 -10.30
C VAL A 223 -13.36 -3.59 -10.27
N VAL A 224 -14.45 -3.24 -10.93
CA VAL A 224 -14.93 -1.86 -11.04
C VAL A 224 -16.20 -1.72 -10.21
N THR A 225 -16.08 -1.03 -9.06
CA THR A 225 -17.16 -0.90 -8.05
C THR A 225 -17.34 0.54 -7.54
N PRO A 226 -17.41 1.55 -8.42
CA PRO A 226 -17.67 2.92 -7.99
C PRO A 226 -19.08 3.09 -7.44
N SER A 227 -19.38 4.29 -6.95
CA SER A 227 -20.69 4.62 -6.37
C SER A 227 -21.79 4.82 -7.40
N THR A 228 -21.45 5.19 -8.64
CA THR A 228 -22.39 5.53 -9.72
C THR A 228 -22.08 4.78 -11.01
N ASP A 229 -23.13 4.50 -11.81
CA ASP A 229 -23.01 3.70 -13.02
C ASP A 229 -22.30 4.46 -14.16
N ASP A 230 -22.48 5.78 -14.25
CA ASP A 230 -21.74 6.62 -15.20
C ASP A 230 -20.23 6.56 -14.98
N THR A 231 -19.81 6.62 -13.73
CA THR A 231 -18.39 6.44 -13.35
C THR A 231 -17.92 5.02 -13.68
N ALA A 232 -18.75 3.99 -13.47
CA ALA A 232 -18.41 2.61 -13.82
C ALA A 232 -18.16 2.44 -15.31
N VAL A 233 -19.02 3.02 -16.16
CA VAL A 233 -18.88 3.02 -17.63
C VAL A 233 -17.54 3.68 -18.04
N LEU A 234 -17.25 4.88 -17.52
CA LEU A 234 -16.01 5.59 -17.83
C LEU A 234 -14.78 4.80 -17.36
N CYS A 235 -14.82 4.18 -16.17
CA CYS A 235 -13.74 3.33 -15.69
C CYS A 235 -13.54 2.11 -16.61
N CYS A 236 -14.59 1.42 -17.00
CA CYS A 236 -14.50 0.27 -17.90
C CYS A 236 -13.88 0.63 -19.26
N LEU A 237 -14.31 1.76 -19.86
CA LEU A 237 -13.74 2.27 -21.11
C LEU A 237 -12.24 2.56 -20.97
N SER A 238 -11.85 3.31 -19.93
CA SER A 238 -10.45 3.68 -19.70
C SER A 238 -9.57 2.47 -19.40
N VAL A 239 -10.09 1.52 -18.62
CA VAL A 239 -9.41 0.25 -18.30
C VAL A 239 -9.24 -0.61 -19.54
N ARG A 240 -10.29 -0.80 -20.35
CA ARG A 240 -10.23 -1.63 -21.56
C ARG A 240 -9.29 -1.06 -22.62
N GLU A 241 -9.17 0.29 -22.69
CA GLU A 241 -8.18 0.94 -23.56
C GLU A 241 -6.75 0.61 -23.14
N LEU A 242 -6.46 0.62 -21.82
CA LEU A 242 -5.11 0.36 -21.28
C LEU A 242 -4.78 -1.13 -21.17
N ALA A 243 -5.77 -1.97 -20.89
CA ALA A 243 -5.63 -3.41 -20.65
C ALA A 243 -6.61 -4.23 -21.52
N PRO A 244 -6.34 -4.39 -22.81
CA PRO A 244 -7.27 -5.05 -23.74
C PRO A 244 -7.58 -6.52 -23.39
N LYS A 245 -6.68 -7.19 -22.64
CA LYS A 245 -6.79 -8.63 -22.31
C LYS A 245 -7.18 -8.89 -20.86
N ALA A 246 -7.20 -7.89 -19.99
CA ALA A 246 -7.54 -8.08 -18.60
C ALA A 246 -9.02 -8.46 -18.42
N LYS A 247 -9.31 -9.32 -17.43
CA LYS A 247 -10.67 -9.66 -17.05
C LYS A 247 -11.29 -8.51 -16.26
N ILE A 248 -12.32 -7.87 -16.80
CA ILE A 248 -13.01 -6.73 -16.16
C ILE A 248 -14.35 -7.20 -15.61
N VAL A 249 -14.49 -7.12 -14.29
CA VAL A 249 -15.74 -7.37 -13.59
C VAL A 249 -16.27 -6.06 -13.05
N ALA A 250 -17.46 -5.64 -13.46
CA ALA A 250 -18.05 -4.39 -13.03
C ALA A 250 -19.32 -4.59 -12.22
N SER A 251 -19.53 -3.73 -11.22
CA SER A 251 -20.81 -3.66 -10.54
C SER A 251 -21.68 -2.56 -11.15
N VAL A 252 -22.94 -2.86 -11.34
CA VAL A 252 -23.96 -1.90 -11.77
C VAL A 252 -25.01 -1.76 -10.66
N ARG A 253 -25.54 -0.57 -10.50
CA ARG A 253 -26.62 -0.29 -9.55
C ARG A 253 -27.98 -0.55 -10.20
N GLU A 254 -28.21 0.04 -11.38
CA GLU A 254 -29.45 -0.08 -12.12
C GLU A 254 -29.29 -1.16 -13.21
N SER A 255 -30.20 -2.17 -13.22
CA SER A 255 -30.11 -3.29 -14.14
C SER A 255 -30.22 -2.87 -15.63
N GLU A 256 -30.91 -1.77 -15.90
CA GLU A 256 -31.00 -1.18 -17.24
C GLU A 256 -29.63 -0.75 -17.80
N ASN A 257 -28.68 -0.36 -16.96
CA ASN A 257 -27.34 0.07 -17.37
C ASN A 257 -26.37 -1.10 -17.62
N ARG A 258 -26.79 -2.34 -17.34
CA ARG A 258 -25.95 -3.53 -17.50
C ARG A 258 -25.36 -3.67 -18.91
N HIS A 259 -26.19 -3.41 -19.93
CA HIS A 259 -25.74 -3.50 -21.32
C HIS A 259 -24.69 -2.45 -21.68
N LEU A 260 -24.74 -1.26 -21.08
CA LEU A 260 -23.75 -0.19 -21.31
C LEU A 260 -22.38 -0.59 -20.76
N LEU A 261 -22.32 -1.24 -19.60
CA LEU A 261 -21.07 -1.72 -19.03
C LEU A 261 -20.43 -2.83 -19.88
N LEU A 262 -21.24 -3.77 -20.39
CA LEU A 262 -20.76 -4.80 -21.32
C LEU A 262 -20.23 -4.17 -22.62
N GLN A 263 -20.93 -3.19 -23.18
CA GLN A 263 -20.46 -2.46 -24.37
C GLN A 263 -19.22 -1.62 -24.09
N SER A 264 -19.04 -1.16 -22.86
CA SER A 264 -17.84 -0.41 -22.42
C SER A 264 -16.63 -1.30 -22.16
N GLY A 265 -16.76 -2.62 -22.35
CA GLY A 265 -15.66 -3.56 -22.27
C GLY A 265 -15.59 -4.36 -20.97
N ALA A 266 -16.61 -4.35 -20.11
CA ALA A 266 -16.70 -5.29 -19.00
C ALA A 266 -16.97 -6.71 -19.53
N ASP A 267 -16.25 -7.71 -19.00
CA ASP A 267 -16.46 -9.12 -19.34
C ASP A 267 -17.63 -9.71 -18.53
N SER A 268 -17.83 -9.21 -17.32
CA SER A 268 -18.91 -9.61 -16.43
C SER A 268 -19.47 -8.41 -15.66
N VAL A 269 -20.79 -8.41 -15.47
CA VAL A 269 -21.50 -7.35 -14.75
C VAL A 269 -22.40 -7.92 -13.69
N VAL A 270 -22.23 -7.48 -12.46
CA VAL A 270 -23.01 -7.85 -11.28
C VAL A 270 -23.97 -6.72 -10.91
N THR A 271 -25.29 -7.00 -10.89
CA THR A 271 -26.32 -6.02 -10.50
C THR A 271 -26.50 -6.08 -8.98
N SER A 272 -25.84 -5.18 -8.25
CA SER A 272 -25.77 -5.25 -6.79
C SER A 272 -27.10 -4.97 -6.08
N ALA A 273 -27.85 -3.95 -6.50
CA ALA A 273 -29.11 -3.55 -5.85
C ALA A 273 -30.21 -4.59 -6.06
N GLU A 274 -30.36 -5.09 -7.29
CA GLU A 274 -31.37 -6.10 -7.62
C GLU A 274 -31.10 -7.43 -6.89
N THR A 275 -29.84 -7.86 -6.86
CA THR A 275 -29.44 -9.09 -6.14
C THR A 275 -29.72 -8.98 -4.65
N ALA A 276 -29.34 -7.88 -4.02
CA ALA A 276 -29.62 -7.64 -2.60
C ALA A 276 -31.14 -7.57 -2.32
N GLY A 277 -31.90 -6.86 -3.17
CA GLY A 277 -33.37 -6.78 -3.03
C GLY A 277 -34.05 -8.13 -3.17
N ARG A 278 -33.59 -8.98 -4.10
CA ARG A 278 -34.11 -10.34 -4.27
C ARG A 278 -33.82 -11.21 -3.04
N LEU A 279 -32.59 -11.15 -2.50
CA LEU A 279 -32.24 -11.88 -1.28
C LEU A 279 -33.08 -11.43 -0.08
N LEU A 280 -33.29 -10.11 0.09
CA LEU A 280 -34.16 -9.58 1.15
C LEU A 280 -35.61 -10.09 1.01
N GLY A 281 -36.13 -10.11 -0.22
CA GLY A 281 -37.46 -10.68 -0.46
C GLY A 281 -37.55 -12.18 -0.14
N LEU A 282 -36.54 -12.95 -0.54
CA LEU A 282 -36.45 -14.37 -0.21
C LEU A 282 -36.34 -14.64 1.29
N ALA A 283 -35.58 -13.82 2.00
CA ALA A 283 -35.39 -13.95 3.44
C ALA A 283 -36.70 -13.84 4.24
N THR A 284 -37.70 -13.13 3.72
CA THR A 284 -39.01 -13.03 4.37
C THR A 284 -39.90 -14.27 4.20
N VAL A 285 -39.69 -15.04 3.12
CA VAL A 285 -40.52 -16.21 2.77
C VAL A 285 -39.79 -17.51 3.03
N THR A 286 -38.51 -17.56 2.71
CA THR A 286 -37.65 -18.76 2.81
C THR A 286 -36.29 -18.43 3.40
N PRO A 287 -36.20 -18.11 4.70
CA PRO A 287 -34.95 -17.67 5.34
C PRO A 287 -33.83 -18.71 5.19
N THR A 288 -34.14 -19.99 5.32
CA THR A 288 -33.16 -21.09 5.19
C THR A 288 -32.48 -21.13 3.81
N VAL A 289 -33.19 -20.73 2.75
CA VAL A 289 -32.61 -20.65 1.40
C VAL A 289 -31.57 -19.52 1.33
N VAL A 290 -31.84 -18.40 2.01
CA VAL A 290 -30.89 -17.27 2.04
C VAL A 290 -29.65 -17.64 2.86
N GLU A 291 -29.82 -18.28 4.01
CA GLU A 291 -28.71 -18.80 4.82
C GLU A 291 -27.83 -19.76 4.00
N MET A 292 -28.45 -20.67 3.24
CA MET A 292 -27.72 -21.58 2.35
C MET A 292 -27.00 -20.84 1.20
N MET A 293 -27.57 -19.77 0.66
CA MET A 293 -26.90 -18.95 -0.37
C MET A 293 -25.75 -18.13 0.22
N GLU A 294 -25.90 -17.58 1.42
CA GLU A 294 -24.83 -16.89 2.11
C GLU A 294 -23.68 -17.83 2.44
N ASP A 295 -23.98 -19.06 2.88
CA ASP A 295 -23.01 -20.11 3.12
C ASP A 295 -22.21 -20.49 1.84
N LEU A 296 -22.91 -20.64 0.72
CA LEU A 296 -22.28 -20.90 -0.59
C LEU A 296 -21.39 -19.75 -1.10
N LEU A 297 -21.66 -18.51 -0.69
CA LEU A 297 -20.88 -17.31 -1.04
C LEU A 297 -19.77 -17.03 -0.06
N SER A 298 -19.77 -17.67 1.12
CA SER A 298 -18.78 -17.49 2.18
C SER A 298 -17.63 -18.51 2.03
N PRO A 299 -16.44 -18.12 1.64
CA PRO A 299 -15.39 -19.08 1.31
C PRO A 299 -14.81 -19.83 2.53
N ASN A 300 -15.09 -19.38 3.75
CA ASN A 300 -14.50 -19.93 5.00
C ASN A 300 -15.48 -20.72 5.86
N GLU A 301 -16.77 -20.78 5.54
CA GLU A 301 -17.77 -21.45 6.35
C GLU A 301 -18.73 -22.23 5.43
N GLY A 302 -18.94 -23.53 5.70
CA GLY A 302 -19.91 -24.35 5.03
C GLY A 302 -19.53 -24.89 3.64
N PHE A 303 -20.47 -24.85 2.71
CA PHE A 303 -20.28 -25.33 1.33
C PHE A 303 -19.77 -24.20 0.44
N SER A 304 -18.69 -24.42 -0.32
CA SER A 304 -18.21 -23.48 -1.30
C SER A 304 -18.37 -24.00 -2.73
N VAL A 305 -18.66 -23.09 -3.68
CA VAL A 305 -18.69 -23.41 -5.10
C VAL A 305 -17.37 -22.95 -5.71
N ALA A 306 -16.60 -23.89 -6.27
CA ALA A 306 -15.33 -23.61 -6.93
C ALA A 306 -15.40 -24.03 -8.40
N GLU A 307 -14.76 -23.24 -9.26
CA GLU A 307 -14.55 -23.56 -10.67
C GLU A 307 -13.13 -24.14 -10.85
N ARG A 308 -13.02 -25.29 -11.51
CA ARG A 308 -11.74 -25.89 -11.87
C ARG A 308 -11.71 -26.33 -13.33
N ALA A 309 -10.53 -26.39 -13.90
CA ALA A 309 -10.36 -26.94 -15.25
C ALA A 309 -10.73 -28.44 -15.28
N VAL A 310 -11.43 -28.83 -16.33
CA VAL A 310 -11.78 -30.24 -16.59
C VAL A 310 -10.49 -31.01 -16.89
N ARG A 311 -10.27 -32.13 -16.21
CA ARG A 311 -9.12 -33.02 -16.46
C ARG A 311 -9.38 -33.87 -17.73
N GLU A 312 -8.31 -34.24 -18.44
CA GLU A 312 -8.43 -34.97 -19.71
C GLU A 312 -9.25 -36.27 -19.59
N PHE A 313 -9.15 -36.98 -18.48
CA PHE A 313 -9.90 -38.22 -18.23
C PHE A 313 -11.39 -37.99 -17.91
N GLU A 314 -11.78 -36.76 -17.62
CA GLU A 314 -13.17 -36.37 -17.32
C GLU A 314 -13.94 -36.00 -18.59
N VAL A 315 -13.24 -35.76 -19.71
CA VAL A 315 -13.85 -35.38 -20.99
C VAL A 315 -14.66 -36.56 -21.53
N GLY A 316 -15.95 -36.34 -21.72
CA GLY A 316 -16.90 -37.39 -22.18
C GLY A 316 -17.49 -38.26 -21.07
N SER A 317 -17.14 -38.01 -19.79
CA SER A 317 -17.73 -38.71 -18.64
C SER A 317 -19.11 -38.13 -18.28
N ASN A 318 -19.97 -38.94 -17.67
CA ASN A 318 -21.28 -38.46 -17.22
C ASN A 318 -21.09 -37.53 -16.01
N PRO A 319 -21.62 -36.28 -16.03
CA PRO A 319 -21.48 -35.33 -14.94
C PRO A 319 -21.92 -35.86 -13.55
N ARG A 320 -22.86 -36.78 -13.50
CA ARG A 320 -23.33 -37.39 -12.23
C ARG A 320 -22.24 -38.21 -11.54
N HIS A 321 -21.40 -38.93 -12.30
CA HIS A 321 -20.29 -39.68 -11.72
C HIS A 321 -19.15 -38.76 -11.23
N LEU A 322 -19.00 -37.59 -11.84
CA LEU A 322 -18.06 -36.57 -11.41
C LEU A 322 -18.53 -35.85 -10.15
N ALA A 323 -19.82 -35.61 -10.01
CA ALA A 323 -20.40 -34.97 -8.82
C ALA A 323 -20.19 -35.83 -7.55
N ASP A 324 -20.34 -37.15 -7.65
CA ASP A 324 -20.12 -38.07 -6.53
C ASP A 324 -18.64 -38.07 -6.06
N ILE A 325 -17.70 -37.97 -6.97
CA ILE A 325 -16.27 -37.91 -6.67
C ILE A 325 -15.92 -36.56 -6.01
N VAL A 326 -16.48 -35.47 -6.48
CA VAL A 326 -16.23 -34.11 -5.94
C VAL A 326 -16.86 -33.96 -4.56
N LEU A 327 -18.09 -34.43 -4.35
CA LEU A 327 -18.74 -34.42 -3.05
C LEU A 327 -17.99 -35.27 -2.01
N ALA A 328 -17.45 -36.43 -2.40
CA ALA A 328 -16.62 -37.26 -1.53
C ALA A 328 -15.31 -36.57 -1.15
N ALA A 329 -14.66 -35.83 -2.06
CA ALA A 329 -13.44 -35.08 -1.80
C ALA A 329 -13.66 -33.91 -0.82
N VAL A 330 -14.76 -33.18 -0.96
CA VAL A 330 -15.12 -32.06 -0.06
C VAL A 330 -15.48 -32.56 1.34
N SER A 331 -16.20 -33.68 1.46
CA SER A 331 -16.51 -34.30 2.76
C SER A 331 -15.26 -34.75 3.53
N TYR A 332 -14.16 -35.11 2.84
CA TYR A 332 -12.92 -35.57 3.47
C TYR A 332 -12.05 -34.44 4.05
N THR A 333 -12.15 -33.21 3.54
CA THR A 333 -11.38 -32.06 4.03
C THR A 333 -11.96 -31.44 5.29
N HIS A 334 -13.20 -31.71 5.63
CA HIS A 334 -13.85 -31.23 6.86
C HIS A 334 -13.81 -32.20 8.05
N LEU A 335 -13.22 -33.37 7.90
CA LEU A 335 -13.11 -34.41 8.96
C LEU A 335 -11.70 -34.59 9.52
N THR A 336 -10.76 -33.72 9.13
CA THR A 336 -9.42 -33.64 9.73
C THR A 336 -9.21 -32.25 10.33
#